data_fed8f00ae7b201856e526499faa07213
#
_entry.id   fed8f00ae7b201856e526499faa07213
#
_cell.length_a   1.000
_cell.length_b   1.000
_cell.length_c   1.000
_cell.angle_alpha   90.00
_cell.angle_beta   90.00
_cell.angle_gamma   90.00
#
_symmetry.space_group_name_H-M   'P 1'
#
loop_
_entity.id
_entity.type
_entity.pdbx_description
1 polymer ?
#
loop_
_entity_poly.entity_id
_entity_poly.type
_entity_poly.pdbx_seq_one_letter_code
_entity_poly.pdbx_strand_id
1 'polypeptide(L)'
;MQYSPYVYYNEHCIVFNGEHTPMVINDSTFRKLFDFISQFPHYIIGSNADLPIVGGSILTHEHFQGGRYSFALNRAEVERKFTVNGFDDVECGIVKWPMSVVRLTGKNKDSIISLSSHILKSWRAYTDTKVGIFAETDGEIHNTITPIAFTKDGKFVIDLVLRNNITSEEHPLGVFHPHANLHHIKKENIGLIEVMGLAVLPSRLKDEMAILKDAILNHRDISAIPEILSLIHISEPTRPY
;
A
#
# COMPACT_ATOMS: atom_id res chain seq x y z
N MET A 1 -21.83 2.93 -1.08
CA MET A 1 -20.98 1.81 -1.55
C MET A 1 -21.44 1.37 -2.94
N GLN A 2 -20.51 1.10 -3.83
CA GLN A 2 -20.75 0.64 -5.19
C GLN A 2 -19.75 -0.45 -5.52
N TYR A 3 -20.19 -1.55 -6.12
CA TYR A 3 -19.27 -2.54 -6.68
C TYR A 3 -18.54 -1.95 -7.89
N SER A 4 -17.23 -2.17 -7.91
CA SER A 4 -16.39 -1.69 -9.03
C SER A 4 -16.65 -2.50 -10.30
N PRO A 5 -16.80 -1.86 -11.46
CA PRO A 5 -16.83 -2.58 -12.73
C PRO A 5 -15.49 -3.27 -13.04
N TYR A 6 -14.40 -2.81 -12.42
CA TYR A 6 -13.08 -3.43 -12.49
C TYR A 6 -12.97 -4.46 -11.36
N VAL A 7 -13.22 -5.72 -11.66
CA VAL A 7 -13.19 -6.82 -10.68
C VAL A 7 -11.74 -7.28 -10.48
N TYR A 8 -10.94 -6.50 -9.77
CA TYR A 8 -9.56 -6.90 -9.44
C TYR A 8 -9.51 -8.05 -8.44
N TYR A 9 -10.51 -8.16 -7.57
CA TYR A 9 -10.67 -9.23 -6.58
C TYR A 9 -12.15 -9.38 -6.22
N ASN A 10 -12.47 -10.44 -5.46
CA ASN A 10 -13.85 -10.77 -5.12
C ASN A 10 -14.55 -9.64 -4.36
N GLU A 11 -15.75 -9.28 -4.83
CA GLU A 11 -16.59 -8.23 -4.26
C GLU A 11 -15.88 -6.85 -4.15
N HIS A 12 -14.94 -6.56 -5.08
CA HIS A 12 -14.27 -5.27 -5.12
C HIS A 12 -15.29 -4.13 -5.15
N CYS A 13 -15.24 -3.26 -4.16
CA CYS A 13 -16.17 -2.15 -4.03
C CYS A 13 -15.44 -0.85 -3.68
N ILE A 14 -16.12 0.25 -4.01
CA ILE A 14 -15.69 1.61 -3.67
C ILE A 14 -16.77 2.21 -2.76
N VAL A 15 -16.33 2.80 -1.65
CA VAL A 15 -17.17 3.51 -0.70
C VAL A 15 -16.84 4.98 -0.80
N PHE A 16 -17.79 5.78 -1.25
CA PHE A 16 -17.65 7.24 -1.41
C PHE A 16 -18.21 7.96 -0.20
N ASN A 17 -17.64 9.10 0.12
CA ASN A 17 -18.34 10.11 0.91
C ASN A 17 -19.55 10.63 0.10
N GLY A 18 -20.64 10.89 0.76
CA GLY A 18 -21.85 11.47 0.14
C GLY A 18 -21.64 12.91 -0.35
N GLU A 19 -20.67 13.60 0.19
CA GLU A 19 -20.26 14.95 -0.19
C GLU A 19 -18.89 14.94 -0.86
N HIS A 20 -18.66 15.87 -1.80
CA HIS A 20 -17.36 16.07 -2.42
C HIS A 20 -16.41 16.76 -1.44
N THR A 21 -15.77 15.98 -0.59
CA THR A 21 -14.75 16.43 0.35
C THR A 21 -13.39 15.92 -0.08
N PRO A 22 -12.32 16.71 0.01
CA PRO A 22 -10.96 16.23 -0.30
C PRO A 22 -10.57 15.04 0.58
N MET A 23 -9.70 14.19 0.06
CA MET A 23 -9.10 13.12 0.84
C MET A 23 -8.17 13.70 1.91
N VAL A 24 -8.40 13.30 3.15
CA VAL A 24 -7.52 13.64 4.28
C VAL A 24 -7.44 12.43 5.19
N ILE A 25 -6.24 11.91 5.40
CA ILE A 25 -6.03 10.85 6.38
C ILE A 25 -5.96 11.46 7.78
N ASN A 26 -6.92 11.11 8.61
CA ASN A 26 -7.06 11.61 9.99
C ASN A 26 -7.87 10.62 10.85
N ASP A 27 -8.19 11.01 12.09
CA ASP A 27 -8.99 10.23 13.02
C ASP A 27 -10.36 9.80 12.43
N SER A 28 -11.03 10.70 11.69
CA SER A 28 -12.30 10.38 11.02
C SER A 28 -12.15 9.27 9.98
N THR A 29 -11.01 9.23 9.25
CA THR A 29 -10.70 8.16 8.31
C THR A 29 -10.66 6.81 9.03
N PHE A 30 -9.92 6.72 10.15
CA PHE A 30 -9.82 5.47 10.91
C PHE A 30 -11.19 5.04 11.45
N ARG A 31 -12.01 5.97 11.96
CA ARG A 31 -13.37 5.68 12.42
C ARG A 31 -14.23 5.11 11.30
N LYS A 32 -14.23 5.73 10.12
CA LYS A 32 -15.00 5.25 8.96
C LYS A 32 -14.60 3.84 8.53
N LEU A 33 -13.29 3.54 8.53
CA LEU A 33 -12.80 2.18 8.24
C LEU A 33 -13.32 1.15 9.25
N PHE A 34 -13.22 1.45 10.55
CA PHE A 34 -13.72 0.54 11.60
C PHE A 34 -15.23 0.43 11.64
N ASP A 35 -15.96 1.49 11.35
CA ASP A 35 -17.43 1.45 11.26
C ASP A 35 -17.87 0.56 10.09
N PHE A 36 -17.16 0.62 8.95
CA PHE A 36 -17.42 -0.25 7.81
C PHE A 36 -17.21 -1.73 8.15
N ILE A 37 -16.05 -2.11 8.70
CA ILE A 37 -15.77 -3.52 9.04
C ILE A 37 -16.59 -4.02 10.25
N SER A 38 -17.13 -3.13 11.08
CA SER A 38 -18.08 -3.51 12.11
C SER A 38 -19.42 -3.96 11.52
N GLN A 39 -19.85 -3.37 10.41
CA GLN A 39 -21.05 -3.75 9.66
C GLN A 39 -20.79 -4.92 8.71
N PHE A 40 -19.60 -4.96 8.11
CA PHE A 40 -19.19 -5.98 7.13
C PHE A 40 -17.91 -6.69 7.59
N PRO A 41 -17.96 -7.53 8.64
CA PRO A 41 -16.76 -8.11 9.26
C PRO A 41 -15.99 -9.10 8.36
N HIS A 42 -16.60 -9.53 7.25
CA HIS A 42 -15.97 -10.39 6.25
C HIS A 42 -15.28 -9.62 5.12
N TYR A 43 -15.30 -8.28 5.18
CA TYR A 43 -14.62 -7.40 4.23
C TYR A 43 -13.30 -6.87 4.80
N ILE A 44 -12.43 -6.53 3.89
CA ILE A 44 -11.32 -5.60 4.10
C ILE A 44 -11.70 -4.24 3.53
N ILE A 45 -11.20 -3.17 4.09
CA ILE A 45 -11.34 -1.82 3.54
C ILE A 45 -10.07 -1.01 3.81
N GLY A 46 -9.69 -0.16 2.86
CA GLY A 46 -8.56 0.74 3.02
C GLY A 46 -8.78 2.06 2.30
N SER A 47 -7.96 3.03 2.64
CA SER A 47 -7.88 4.32 1.97
C SER A 47 -6.58 4.42 1.18
N ASN A 48 -6.63 5.03 0.00
CA ASN A 48 -5.40 5.55 -0.61
C ASN A 48 -4.78 6.62 0.29
N ALA A 49 -3.51 6.93 0.06
CA ALA A 49 -2.86 8.05 0.70
C ALA A 49 -3.46 9.40 0.24
N ASP A 50 -3.38 10.41 1.08
CA ASP A 50 -3.89 11.76 0.81
C ASP A 50 -2.86 12.71 0.18
N LEU A 51 -1.70 12.19 -0.23
CA LEU A 51 -0.66 12.94 -0.93
C LEU A 51 -0.49 12.41 -2.37
N PRO A 52 -0.09 13.27 -3.32
CA PRO A 52 0.22 12.86 -4.69
C PRO A 52 1.41 11.88 -4.70
N ILE A 53 1.61 11.17 -5.81
CA ILE A 53 2.67 10.18 -6.05
C ILE A 53 2.46 8.86 -5.28
N VAL A 54 2.08 8.92 -4.01
CA VAL A 54 1.97 7.74 -3.13
C VAL A 54 0.57 7.09 -3.13
N GLY A 55 -0.09 7.06 -4.29
CA GLY A 55 -1.27 6.24 -4.54
C GLY A 55 -2.61 6.98 -4.57
N GLY A 56 -2.63 8.29 -4.38
CA GLY A 56 -3.85 9.08 -4.54
C GLY A 56 -4.12 9.44 -6.00
N SER A 57 -5.05 8.76 -6.68
CA SER A 57 -5.47 9.14 -8.03
C SER A 57 -6.60 10.16 -8.04
N ILE A 58 -7.46 10.17 -7.01
CA ILE A 58 -8.57 11.10 -6.86
C ILE A 58 -8.47 11.71 -5.46
N LEU A 59 -7.70 12.80 -5.33
CA LEU A 59 -7.51 13.49 -4.04
C LEU A 59 -8.65 14.45 -3.70
N THR A 60 -9.50 14.79 -4.67
CA THR A 60 -10.59 15.77 -4.51
C THR A 60 -11.87 15.19 -3.95
N HIS A 61 -11.99 13.86 -3.88
CA HIS A 61 -13.17 13.20 -3.35
C HIS A 61 -12.80 12.02 -2.46
N GLU A 62 -13.14 12.11 -1.18
CA GLU A 62 -12.88 11.05 -0.20
C GLU A 62 -13.57 9.75 -0.60
N HIS A 63 -12.77 8.72 -0.75
CA HIS A 63 -13.24 7.38 -1.09
C HIS A 63 -12.36 6.30 -0.47
N PHE A 64 -12.95 5.12 -0.31
CA PHE A 64 -12.31 3.94 0.23
C PHE A 64 -12.51 2.77 -0.74
N GLN A 65 -11.59 1.81 -0.73
CA GLN A 65 -11.71 0.59 -1.52
C GLN A 65 -11.74 -0.62 -0.59
N GLY A 66 -12.66 -1.52 -0.85
CA GLY A 66 -12.84 -2.72 -0.04
C GLY A 66 -13.33 -3.91 -0.84
N GLY A 67 -13.54 -5.03 -0.15
CA GLY A 67 -14.10 -6.25 -0.73
C GLY A 67 -13.86 -7.48 0.13
N ARG A 68 -14.41 -8.61 -0.33
CA ARG A 68 -14.27 -9.90 0.34
C ARG A 68 -13.08 -10.66 -0.21
N TYR A 69 -11.88 -10.23 0.21
CA TYR A 69 -10.63 -10.83 -0.28
C TYR A 69 -9.55 -10.80 0.81
N SER A 70 -8.73 -11.84 0.87
CA SER A 70 -7.58 -11.91 1.78
C SER A 70 -6.30 -11.67 1.00
N PHE A 71 -5.77 -10.45 1.11
CA PHE A 71 -4.53 -10.07 0.44
C PHE A 71 -3.30 -10.71 1.10
N ALA A 72 -2.17 -10.69 0.39
CA ALA A 72 -0.91 -11.19 0.92
C ALA A 72 -0.49 -10.44 2.19
N LEU A 73 -0.68 -9.13 2.24
CA LEU A 73 -0.41 -8.31 3.42
C LEU A 73 -1.20 -8.78 4.66
N ASN A 74 -2.48 -9.15 4.52
CA ASN A 74 -3.29 -9.60 5.67
C ASN A 74 -2.75 -10.90 6.29
N ARG A 75 -2.10 -11.75 5.46
CA ARG A 75 -1.50 -13.01 5.88
C ARG A 75 -0.05 -12.88 6.33
N ALA A 76 0.58 -11.71 6.06
CA ALA A 76 1.97 -11.48 6.42
C ALA A 76 2.19 -11.52 7.93
N GLU A 77 3.32 -12.10 8.33
CA GLU A 77 3.69 -12.27 9.73
C GLU A 77 4.18 -10.95 10.35
N VAL A 78 3.99 -10.81 11.65
CA VAL A 78 4.63 -9.76 12.45
C VAL A 78 6.04 -10.22 12.79
N GLU A 79 7.05 -9.53 12.26
CA GLU A 79 8.45 -9.87 12.52
C GLU A 79 8.98 -9.29 13.83
N ARG A 80 8.44 -8.14 14.25
CA ARG A 80 8.85 -7.46 15.48
C ARG A 80 7.65 -6.90 16.23
N LYS A 81 7.45 -7.33 17.46
CA LYS A 81 6.43 -6.78 18.37
C LYS A 81 7.02 -5.64 19.20
N PHE A 82 6.18 -4.68 19.56
CA PHE A 82 6.50 -3.61 20.50
C PHE A 82 5.25 -3.19 21.28
N THR A 83 5.43 -2.42 22.33
CA THR A 83 4.35 -1.86 23.16
C THR A 83 4.40 -0.36 23.15
N VAL A 84 3.23 0.27 23.32
CA VAL A 84 3.11 1.73 23.46
C VAL A 84 2.43 2.02 24.79
N ASN A 85 3.08 2.81 25.63
CA ASN A 85 2.56 3.16 26.95
C ASN A 85 1.17 3.81 26.85
N GLY A 86 0.23 3.34 27.65
CA GLY A 86 -1.17 3.82 27.63
C GLY A 86 -2.07 3.13 26.60
N PHE A 87 -1.55 2.11 25.88
CA PHE A 87 -2.28 1.30 24.92
C PHE A 87 -2.04 -0.21 25.13
N ASP A 88 -2.11 -0.63 26.40
CA ASP A 88 -1.81 -2.03 26.81
C ASP A 88 -2.81 -3.05 26.26
N ASP A 89 -3.98 -2.59 25.81
CA ASP A 89 -5.03 -3.39 25.18
C ASP A 89 -4.85 -3.53 23.65
N VAL A 90 -3.78 -2.93 23.06
CA VAL A 90 -3.46 -2.99 21.64
C VAL A 90 -2.15 -3.74 21.41
N GLU A 91 -2.23 -4.83 20.67
CA GLU A 91 -1.05 -5.55 20.18
C GLU A 91 -0.43 -4.78 19.01
N CYS A 92 0.84 -4.40 19.12
CA CYS A 92 1.55 -3.63 18.10
C CYS A 92 2.69 -4.44 17.49
N GLY A 93 2.90 -4.28 16.17
CA GLY A 93 4.03 -4.94 15.53
C GLY A 93 4.39 -4.39 14.16
N ILE A 94 5.65 -4.62 13.79
CA ILE A 94 6.15 -4.38 12.42
C ILE A 94 5.87 -5.63 11.61
N VAL A 95 5.23 -5.47 10.46
CA VAL A 95 4.90 -6.58 9.56
C VAL A 95 6.09 -6.88 8.64
N LYS A 96 6.39 -8.15 8.44
CA LYS A 96 7.37 -8.60 7.43
C LYS A 96 6.79 -8.38 6.04
N TRP A 97 7.07 -7.21 5.49
CA TRP A 97 6.53 -6.71 4.23
C TRP A 97 7.56 -5.85 3.50
N PRO A 98 7.55 -5.79 2.16
CA PRO A 98 8.49 -4.93 1.41
C PRO A 98 8.40 -3.44 1.75
N MET A 99 7.25 -3.00 2.28
CA MET A 99 7.03 -1.62 2.73
C MET A 99 7.02 -1.57 4.27
N SER A 100 7.25 -0.40 4.85
CA SER A 100 7.16 -0.19 6.29
C SER A 100 5.71 -0.22 6.74
N VAL A 101 5.29 -1.27 7.45
CA VAL A 101 3.91 -1.48 7.92
C VAL A 101 3.88 -1.68 9.42
N VAL A 102 3.10 -0.86 10.10
CA VAL A 102 2.75 -1.03 11.50
C VAL A 102 1.36 -1.68 11.59
N ARG A 103 1.26 -2.85 12.21
CA ARG A 103 -0.01 -3.54 12.49
C ARG A 103 -0.43 -3.30 13.91
N LEU A 104 -1.68 -2.88 14.09
CA LEU A 104 -2.33 -2.77 15.40
C LEU A 104 -3.50 -3.75 15.45
N THR A 105 -3.61 -4.49 16.55
CA THR A 105 -4.64 -5.51 16.74
C THR A 105 -5.22 -5.40 18.14
N GLY A 106 -6.54 -5.45 18.27
CA GLY A 106 -7.21 -5.40 19.57
C GLY A 106 -8.72 -5.62 19.46
N LYS A 107 -9.38 -5.68 20.61
CA LYS A 107 -10.85 -5.78 20.70
C LYS A 107 -11.52 -4.40 20.80
N ASN A 108 -10.80 -3.42 21.33
CA ASN A 108 -11.29 -2.06 21.51
C ASN A 108 -10.90 -1.20 20.30
N LYS A 109 -11.88 -0.91 19.44
CA LYS A 109 -11.65 -0.09 18.25
C LYS A 109 -11.21 1.34 18.58
N ASP A 110 -11.72 1.92 19.68
CA ASP A 110 -11.39 3.31 20.04
C ASP A 110 -9.92 3.45 20.48
N SER A 111 -9.37 2.46 21.19
CA SER A 111 -7.94 2.41 21.51
C SER A 111 -7.09 2.31 20.26
N ILE A 112 -7.48 1.46 19.30
CA ILE A 112 -6.75 1.30 18.03
C ILE A 112 -6.81 2.59 17.21
N ILE A 113 -7.97 3.25 17.11
CA ILE A 113 -8.15 4.53 16.41
C ILE A 113 -7.26 5.61 17.03
N SER A 114 -7.28 5.73 18.35
CA SER A 114 -6.47 6.71 19.07
C SER A 114 -4.98 6.49 18.85
N LEU A 115 -4.52 5.23 18.92
CA LEU A 115 -3.13 4.89 18.64
C LEU A 115 -2.75 5.11 17.17
N SER A 116 -3.65 4.80 16.23
CA SER A 116 -3.44 5.08 14.80
C SER A 116 -3.25 6.57 14.54
N SER A 117 -4.07 7.41 15.18
CA SER A 117 -3.97 8.87 15.11
C SER A 117 -2.65 9.38 15.71
N HIS A 118 -2.19 8.79 16.81
CA HIS A 118 -0.91 9.11 17.43
C HIS A 118 0.27 8.74 16.49
N ILE A 119 0.24 7.54 15.90
CA ILE A 119 1.26 7.09 14.94
C ILE A 119 1.28 7.99 13.70
N LEU A 120 0.12 8.33 13.14
CA LEU A 120 0.01 9.23 11.99
C LEU A 120 0.65 10.59 12.30
N LYS A 121 0.33 11.18 13.45
CA LYS A 121 0.90 12.47 13.90
C LYS A 121 2.42 12.39 14.05
N SER A 122 2.91 11.31 14.66
CA SER A 122 4.34 11.08 14.84
C SER A 122 5.06 10.90 13.51
N TRP A 123 4.46 10.11 12.59
CA TRP A 123 5.01 9.89 11.26
C TRP A 123 5.04 11.19 10.43
N ARG A 124 3.98 11.98 10.45
CA ARG A 124 3.94 13.27 9.75
C ARG A 124 5.04 14.24 10.17
N ALA A 125 5.49 14.16 11.40
CA ALA A 125 6.57 14.99 11.94
C ALA A 125 7.97 14.33 11.85
N TYR A 126 8.05 13.08 11.34
CA TYR A 126 9.28 12.31 11.36
C TYR A 126 10.23 12.69 10.23
N THR A 127 11.47 12.99 10.57
CA THR A 127 12.58 13.22 9.63
C THR A 127 13.77 12.35 10.02
N ASP A 128 14.32 11.62 9.05
CA ASP A 128 15.59 10.90 9.15
C ASP A 128 16.41 11.13 7.88
N THR A 129 17.30 12.08 7.96
CA THR A 129 18.15 12.49 6.83
C THR A 129 19.13 11.40 6.37
N LYS A 130 19.44 10.41 7.25
CA LYS A 130 20.36 9.32 6.91
C LYS A 130 19.76 8.35 5.89
N VAL A 131 18.44 8.26 5.86
CA VAL A 131 17.70 7.38 4.91
C VAL A 131 16.85 8.19 3.93
N GLY A 132 17.07 9.52 3.85
CA GLY A 132 16.38 10.38 2.90
C GLY A 132 14.89 10.61 3.20
N ILE A 133 14.46 10.42 4.45
CA ILE A 133 13.10 10.72 4.88
C ILE A 133 13.05 12.12 5.43
N PHE A 134 12.23 12.97 4.82
CA PHE A 134 11.93 14.33 5.29
C PHE A 134 10.42 14.44 5.50
N ALA A 135 10.04 15.01 6.65
CA ALA A 135 8.63 15.29 6.95
C ALA A 135 8.08 16.39 6.03
N GLU A 136 8.92 17.38 5.72
CA GLU A 136 8.56 18.56 4.93
C GLU A 136 9.81 19.11 4.24
N THR A 137 9.63 19.66 3.02
CA THR A 137 10.63 20.49 2.32
C THR A 137 9.91 21.66 1.67
N ASP A 138 10.42 22.86 1.87
CA ASP A 138 9.90 24.11 1.28
C ASP A 138 8.39 24.34 1.52
N GLY A 139 7.87 23.90 2.67
CA GLY A 139 6.46 24.01 3.06
C GLY A 139 5.57 22.88 2.53
N GLU A 140 6.11 21.92 1.79
CA GLU A 140 5.37 20.74 1.32
C GLU A 140 5.60 19.54 2.22
N ILE A 141 4.51 18.94 2.70
CA ILE A 141 4.55 17.74 3.53
C ILE A 141 4.75 16.49 2.67
N HIS A 142 5.55 15.54 3.20
CA HIS A 142 5.88 14.31 2.47
C HIS A 142 5.36 13.04 3.11
N ASN A 143 5.16 13.04 4.43
CA ASN A 143 4.77 11.85 5.16
C ASN A 143 3.25 11.69 5.26
N THR A 144 2.75 10.51 4.93
CA THR A 144 1.36 10.10 5.11
C THR A 144 1.25 8.61 5.35
N ILE A 145 0.03 8.09 5.50
CA ILE A 145 -0.26 6.68 5.73
C ILE A 145 -1.30 6.20 4.72
N THR A 146 -1.14 4.97 4.25
CA THR A 146 -2.18 4.17 3.61
C THR A 146 -2.76 3.22 4.65
N PRO A 147 -3.93 3.49 5.26
CA PRO A 147 -4.52 2.65 6.29
C PRO A 147 -5.40 1.55 5.67
N ILE A 148 -5.33 0.34 6.24
CA ILE A 148 -6.07 -0.83 5.78
C ILE A 148 -6.65 -1.54 7.00
N ALA A 149 -7.98 -1.65 7.10
CA ALA A 149 -8.68 -2.26 8.21
C ALA A 149 -9.39 -3.56 7.83
N PHE A 150 -9.37 -4.54 8.70
CA PHE A 150 -10.05 -5.82 8.55
C PHE A 150 -10.29 -6.46 9.93
N THR A 151 -11.02 -7.56 9.96
CA THR A 151 -11.18 -8.37 11.17
C THR A 151 -10.39 -9.67 11.05
N LYS A 152 -9.81 -10.13 12.15
CA LYS A 152 -9.10 -11.42 12.23
C LYS A 152 -9.30 -12.02 13.63
N ASP A 153 -9.74 -13.26 13.68
CA ASP A 153 -9.92 -14.01 14.94
C ASP A 153 -10.77 -13.26 15.98
N GLY A 154 -11.83 -12.57 15.52
CA GLY A 154 -12.72 -11.79 16.36
C GLY A 154 -12.12 -10.50 16.94
N LYS A 155 -10.97 -10.06 16.42
CA LYS A 155 -10.32 -8.80 16.75
C LYS A 155 -10.37 -7.85 15.56
N PHE A 156 -10.33 -6.56 15.86
CA PHE A 156 -10.08 -5.51 14.89
C PHE A 156 -8.58 -5.42 14.58
N VAL A 157 -8.24 -5.26 13.32
CA VAL A 157 -6.87 -5.08 12.84
C VAL A 157 -6.81 -3.86 11.93
N ILE A 158 -5.76 -3.07 12.06
CA ILE A 158 -5.39 -2.05 11.09
C ILE A 158 -3.93 -2.14 10.74
N ASP A 159 -3.63 -2.13 9.45
CA ASP A 159 -2.30 -1.98 8.91
C ASP A 159 -2.08 -0.53 8.49
N LEU A 160 -1.10 0.12 9.10
CA LEU A 160 -0.69 1.49 8.81
C LEU A 160 0.56 1.43 7.94
N VAL A 161 0.40 1.58 6.63
CA VAL A 161 1.52 1.58 5.69
C VAL A 161 2.10 2.98 5.61
N LEU A 162 3.33 3.16 6.09
CA LEU A 162 4.02 4.44 6.10
C LEU A 162 4.44 4.81 4.68
N ARG A 163 4.05 6.01 4.24
CA ARG A 163 4.32 6.53 2.90
C ARG A 163 5.08 7.85 2.99
N ASN A 164 5.93 8.08 2.01
CA ASN A 164 6.62 9.35 1.81
C ASN A 164 6.67 9.64 0.30
N ASN A 165 6.30 10.84 -0.13
CA ASN A 165 6.19 11.22 -1.54
C ASN A 165 7.35 12.10 -2.04
N ILE A 166 8.44 12.18 -1.28
CA ILE A 166 9.58 13.02 -1.67
C ILE A 166 10.12 12.63 -3.05
N THR A 167 10.48 13.62 -3.82
CA THR A 167 11.09 13.47 -5.14
C THR A 167 12.52 13.98 -5.14
N SER A 168 13.29 13.61 -6.15
CA SER A 168 14.61 14.16 -6.46
C SER A 168 14.76 14.33 -7.96
N GLU A 169 15.81 15.02 -8.40
CA GLU A 169 16.14 15.11 -9.83
C GLU A 169 16.33 13.72 -10.47
N GLU A 170 16.94 12.79 -9.75
CA GLU A 170 17.14 11.41 -10.19
C GLU A 170 15.82 10.60 -10.17
N HIS A 171 14.93 10.87 -9.20
CA HIS A 171 13.68 10.17 -8.99
C HIS A 171 12.47 11.11 -8.98
N PRO A 172 12.10 11.71 -10.14
CA PRO A 172 11.02 12.70 -10.22
C PRO A 172 9.62 12.12 -9.99
N LEU A 173 9.48 10.80 -10.04
CA LEU A 173 8.22 10.09 -9.73
C LEU A 173 8.18 9.53 -8.29
N GLY A 174 9.13 9.92 -7.44
CA GLY A 174 9.22 9.53 -6.03
C GLY A 174 10.45 8.67 -5.72
N VAL A 175 11.17 9.06 -4.66
CA VAL A 175 12.36 8.32 -4.19
C VAL A 175 11.99 6.91 -3.71
N PHE A 176 10.81 6.76 -3.10
CA PHE A 176 10.28 5.48 -2.59
C PHE A 176 9.25 4.83 -3.54
N HIS A 177 9.29 5.22 -4.82
CA HIS A 177 8.48 4.65 -5.90
C HIS A 177 9.38 3.78 -6.80
N PRO A 178 8.82 2.81 -7.58
CA PRO A 178 9.61 2.09 -8.58
C PRO A 178 10.39 3.05 -9.50
N HIS A 179 11.69 2.84 -9.61
CA HIS A 179 12.57 3.71 -10.37
C HIS A 179 12.45 3.48 -11.89
N ALA A 180 13.01 4.37 -12.68
CA ALA A 180 12.84 4.42 -14.14
C ALA A 180 13.20 3.11 -14.86
N ASN A 181 14.19 2.37 -14.36
CA ASN A 181 14.59 1.06 -14.88
C ASN A 181 13.51 -0.02 -14.74
N LEU A 182 12.49 0.18 -13.90
CA LEU A 182 11.36 -0.73 -13.69
C LEU A 182 10.07 -0.27 -14.39
N HIS A 183 10.06 0.92 -15.00
CA HIS A 183 8.86 1.49 -15.61
C HIS A 183 8.33 0.71 -16.82
N HIS A 184 9.16 -0.11 -17.44
CA HIS A 184 8.71 -1.05 -18.49
C HIS A 184 7.77 -2.13 -17.93
N ILE A 185 7.87 -2.45 -16.62
CA ILE A 185 6.94 -3.37 -15.95
C ILE A 185 5.70 -2.60 -15.51
N LYS A 186 5.92 -1.52 -14.72
CA LYS A 186 4.85 -0.66 -14.21
C LYS A 186 5.40 0.74 -13.92
N LYS A 187 4.79 1.73 -14.57
CA LYS A 187 5.15 3.15 -14.41
C LYS A 187 4.18 3.87 -13.46
N GLU A 188 2.94 3.40 -13.41
CA GLU A 188 1.86 4.02 -12.62
C GLU A 188 2.15 3.94 -11.12
N ASN A 189 1.58 4.87 -10.38
CA ASN A 189 1.72 4.93 -8.93
C ASN A 189 1.27 3.63 -8.25
N ILE A 190 1.98 3.24 -7.19
CA ILE A 190 1.62 2.11 -6.34
C ILE A 190 0.45 2.52 -5.44
N GLY A 191 -0.74 2.08 -5.80
CA GLY A 191 -1.98 2.34 -5.08
C GLY A 191 -2.28 1.31 -3.99
N LEU A 192 -3.46 1.43 -3.38
CA LEU A 192 -3.89 0.58 -2.27
C LEU A 192 -3.82 -0.92 -2.59
N ILE A 193 -4.25 -1.32 -3.80
CA ILE A 193 -4.32 -2.73 -4.20
C ILE A 193 -2.93 -3.35 -4.26
N GLU A 194 -1.97 -2.66 -4.87
CA GLU A 194 -0.59 -3.11 -4.96
C GLU A 194 0.10 -3.11 -3.59
N VAL A 195 -0.18 -2.10 -2.77
CA VAL A 195 0.31 -2.04 -1.37
C VAL A 195 -0.10 -3.29 -0.60
N MET A 196 -1.30 -3.82 -0.84
CA MET A 196 -1.78 -5.06 -0.22
C MET A 196 -1.22 -6.35 -0.86
N GLY A 197 -0.42 -6.23 -1.94
CA GLY A 197 0.28 -7.34 -2.57
C GLY A 197 -0.47 -7.99 -3.75
N LEU A 198 -1.43 -7.29 -4.36
CA LEU A 198 -2.05 -7.71 -5.61
C LEU A 198 -1.55 -6.81 -6.75
N ALA A 199 -0.62 -7.32 -7.55
CA ALA A 199 -0.07 -6.57 -8.67
C ALA A 199 -1.12 -6.39 -9.78
N VAL A 200 -1.38 -5.14 -10.16
CA VAL A 200 -2.14 -4.77 -11.35
C VAL A 200 -1.14 -4.34 -12.41
N LEU A 201 -0.92 -5.20 -13.40
CA LEU A 201 0.13 -5.06 -14.41
C LEU A 201 -0.48 -4.83 -15.80
N PRO A 202 0.25 -4.18 -16.72
CA PRO A 202 -0.15 -4.03 -18.11
C PRO A 202 -0.42 -5.38 -18.79
N SER A 203 -1.48 -5.48 -19.58
CA SER A 203 -1.91 -6.74 -20.24
C SER A 203 -0.82 -7.34 -21.16
N ARG A 204 0.00 -6.47 -21.80
CA ARG A 204 1.12 -6.90 -22.67
C ARG A 204 2.09 -7.84 -21.97
N LEU A 205 2.31 -7.68 -20.66
CA LEU A 205 3.21 -8.53 -19.90
C LEU A 205 2.80 -10.01 -19.90
N LYS A 206 1.53 -10.32 -20.13
CA LYS A 206 1.08 -11.72 -20.25
C LYS A 206 1.74 -12.41 -21.43
N ASP A 207 1.77 -11.75 -22.59
CA ASP A 207 2.35 -12.30 -23.82
C ASP A 207 3.89 -12.28 -23.75
N GLU A 208 4.46 -11.17 -23.27
CA GLU A 208 5.90 -11.03 -23.06
C GLU A 208 6.46 -12.11 -22.11
N MET A 209 5.77 -12.38 -21.00
CA MET A 209 6.15 -13.44 -20.06
C MET A 209 5.99 -14.85 -20.65
N ALA A 210 5.03 -15.07 -21.55
CA ALA A 210 4.88 -16.35 -22.26
C ALA A 210 6.08 -16.56 -23.21
N ILE A 211 6.49 -15.54 -23.94
CA ILE A 211 7.67 -15.57 -24.84
C ILE A 211 8.95 -15.80 -24.02
N LEU A 212 9.13 -15.08 -22.91
CA LEU A 212 10.27 -15.25 -22.01
C LEU A 212 10.35 -16.68 -21.47
N LYS A 213 9.25 -17.21 -20.97
CA LYS A 213 9.17 -18.59 -20.48
C LYS A 213 9.56 -19.60 -21.56
N ASP A 214 9.03 -19.47 -22.78
CA ASP A 214 9.35 -20.35 -23.89
C ASP A 214 10.86 -20.24 -24.27
N ALA A 215 11.41 -19.03 -24.30
CA ALA A 215 12.82 -18.81 -24.57
C ALA A 215 13.73 -19.49 -23.53
N ILE A 216 13.41 -19.38 -22.25
CA ILE A 216 14.16 -20.02 -21.16
C ILE A 216 14.08 -21.55 -21.29
N LEU A 217 12.89 -22.11 -21.49
CA LEU A 217 12.70 -23.57 -21.60
C LEU A 217 13.39 -24.19 -22.82
N ASN A 218 13.52 -23.43 -23.90
CA ASN A 218 14.16 -23.89 -25.15
C ASN A 218 15.59 -23.36 -25.29
N HIS A 219 16.22 -22.82 -24.24
CA HIS A 219 17.59 -22.31 -24.22
C HIS A 219 17.90 -21.33 -25.39
N ARG A 220 16.89 -20.53 -25.77
CA ARG A 220 17.07 -19.45 -26.77
C ARG A 220 17.76 -18.24 -26.14
N ASP A 221 18.51 -17.51 -26.96
CA ASP A 221 19.12 -16.26 -26.53
C ASP A 221 18.03 -15.18 -26.31
N ILE A 222 17.80 -14.87 -25.06
CA ILE A 222 16.77 -13.89 -24.64
C ILE A 222 17.12 -12.49 -25.16
N SER A 223 18.40 -12.14 -25.23
CA SER A 223 18.85 -10.83 -25.69
C SER A 223 18.58 -10.57 -27.18
N ALA A 224 18.32 -11.63 -27.94
CA ALA A 224 17.98 -11.56 -29.35
C ALA A 224 16.46 -11.40 -29.62
N ILE A 225 15.62 -11.35 -28.57
CA ILE A 225 14.16 -11.29 -28.70
C ILE A 225 13.68 -9.87 -28.37
N PRO A 226 13.36 -9.01 -29.38
CA PRO A 226 13.02 -7.60 -29.17
C PRO A 226 11.81 -7.38 -28.25
N GLU A 227 10.81 -8.25 -28.31
CA GLU A 227 9.54 -8.15 -27.57
C GLU A 227 9.74 -8.24 -26.06
N ILE A 228 10.80 -8.89 -25.58
CA ILE A 228 11.06 -9.10 -24.17
C ILE A 228 12.34 -8.43 -23.66
N LEU A 229 13.01 -7.59 -24.47
CA LEU A 229 14.22 -6.89 -24.05
C LEU A 229 14.02 -6.09 -22.74
N SER A 230 12.82 -5.57 -22.53
CA SER A 230 12.47 -4.86 -21.30
C SER A 230 12.41 -5.77 -20.05
N LEU A 231 12.31 -7.08 -20.23
CA LEU A 231 12.19 -8.07 -19.14
C LEU A 231 13.52 -8.80 -18.83
N ILE A 232 14.60 -8.51 -19.52
CA ILE A 232 15.88 -9.21 -19.35
C ILE A 232 16.35 -9.18 -17.90
N HIS A 233 16.20 -8.07 -17.21
CA HIS A 233 16.61 -7.92 -15.80
C HIS A 233 15.84 -8.82 -14.83
N ILE A 234 14.66 -9.31 -15.20
CA ILE A 234 13.88 -10.25 -14.38
C ILE A 234 14.44 -11.68 -14.49
N SER A 235 15.05 -12.01 -15.61
CA SER A 235 15.59 -13.34 -15.89
C SER A 235 17.02 -13.55 -15.39
N GLU A 236 17.71 -12.48 -15.00
CA GLU A 236 19.04 -12.61 -14.39
C GLU A 236 18.93 -13.18 -12.98
N PRO A 237 19.70 -14.25 -12.65
CA PRO A 237 19.72 -14.74 -11.28
C PRO A 237 20.23 -13.64 -10.35
N THR A 238 19.41 -13.24 -9.38
CA THR A 238 19.84 -12.35 -8.30
C THR A 238 21.06 -12.98 -7.64
N ARG A 239 22.23 -12.34 -7.77
CA ARG A 239 23.39 -12.73 -6.98
C ARG A 239 23.04 -12.56 -5.51
N PRO A 240 23.20 -13.59 -4.65
CA PRO A 240 23.04 -13.39 -3.22
C PRO A 240 24.10 -12.38 -2.76
N TYR A 241 23.63 -11.31 -2.10
CA TYR A 241 24.49 -10.37 -1.39
C TYR A 241 24.96 -11.00 -0.09
#